data_6cf234b12c73ebb242b0745dfe1c6967
#
_entry.id   6cf234b12c73ebb242b0745dfe1c6967
#
_cell.length_a   1.000
_cell.length_b   1.000
_cell.length_c   1.000
_cell.angle_alpha   90.00
_cell.angle_beta   90.00
_cell.angle_gamma   90.00
#
_symmetry.space_group_name_H-M   'P 1'
#
loop_
_entity.id
_entity.type
_entity.pdbx_description
1 polymer ?
#
loop_
_entity_poly.entity_id
_entity_poly.type
_entity_poly.pdbx_seq_one_letter_code
_entity_poly.pdbx_strand_id
1 'polypeptide(L)'
;MLVLIKGAGDLATGTAVRLYRAGIKVVMTEVARPTAVRRTVAFSQCMYDGAAQVEGISARRAEDAGAARRALERGEVPVLCDPEAAILRELPFDGVVDAILAKRNLGTAITDAPVVLALGPGFTAGVDCHGVVETMRGHDLGRLLTRGSAAPNTGVPGDVGGYTTQRIIRVPADGAFEPLAAIGQRVEEGQPVARVAGRTARAQLTGVVRGMLPAGLAVTAGMKAGDIDPRCRAEHCFTVSDKARAIGGGVLEGLLYFGRRAGLWSV
;
A
#
# COMPACT_ATOMS: atom_id res chain seq x y z
N MET A 1 -0.73 -19.14 10.67
CA MET A 1 -0.89 -17.74 11.06
C MET A 1 -1.82 -17.07 10.08
N LEU A 2 -2.76 -16.25 10.59
CA LEU A 2 -3.66 -15.38 9.83
C LEU A 2 -3.38 -13.92 10.22
N VAL A 3 -3.07 -13.06 9.24
CA VAL A 3 -2.71 -11.66 9.45
C VAL A 3 -3.69 -10.74 8.72
N LEU A 4 -4.22 -9.74 9.42
CA LEU A 4 -4.94 -8.64 8.82
C LEU A 4 -3.96 -7.53 8.43
N ILE A 5 -4.05 -7.03 7.19
CA ILE A 5 -3.37 -5.82 6.75
C ILE A 5 -4.44 -4.74 6.51
N LYS A 6 -4.40 -3.67 7.27
CA LYS A 6 -5.25 -2.48 7.09
C LYS A 6 -4.64 -1.62 5.97
N GLY A 7 -5.41 -1.45 4.89
CA GLY A 7 -4.95 -0.86 3.63
C GLY A 7 -4.49 -1.90 2.60
N ALA A 8 -4.67 -1.62 1.31
CA ALA A 8 -4.30 -2.49 0.20
C ALA A 8 -3.55 -1.75 -0.94
N GLY A 9 -2.96 -0.59 -0.66
CA GLY A 9 -2.08 0.14 -1.57
C GLY A 9 -0.78 -0.61 -1.88
N ASP A 10 0.12 -0.03 -2.68
CA ASP A 10 1.34 -0.70 -3.17
C ASP A 10 2.29 -1.18 -2.06
N LEU A 11 2.45 -0.43 -0.97
CA LEU A 11 3.30 -0.86 0.16
C LEU A 11 2.63 -1.98 0.99
N ALA A 12 1.33 -1.87 1.23
CA ALA A 12 0.53 -2.91 1.87
C ALA A 12 0.56 -4.21 1.04
N THR A 13 0.40 -4.08 -0.29
CA THR A 13 0.46 -5.22 -1.22
C THR A 13 1.85 -5.87 -1.24
N GLY A 14 2.94 -5.08 -1.24
CA GLY A 14 4.29 -5.63 -1.14
C GLY A 14 4.52 -6.38 0.17
N THR A 15 3.92 -5.92 1.27
CA THR A 15 3.88 -6.64 2.55
C THR A 15 3.08 -7.94 2.41
N ALA A 16 1.86 -7.90 1.84
CA ALA A 16 1.04 -9.08 1.60
C ALA A 16 1.75 -10.14 0.75
N VAL A 17 2.41 -9.73 -0.35
CA VAL A 17 3.22 -10.61 -1.20
C VAL A 17 4.34 -11.29 -0.41
N ARG A 18 5.03 -10.57 0.46
CA ARG A 18 6.09 -11.12 1.31
C ARG A 18 5.54 -12.16 2.28
N LEU A 19 4.46 -11.83 2.97
CA LEU A 19 3.83 -12.72 3.96
C LEU A 19 3.24 -13.97 3.30
N TYR A 20 2.55 -13.81 2.17
CA TYR A 20 1.98 -14.92 1.40
C TYR A 20 3.07 -15.92 0.97
N ARG A 21 4.19 -15.44 0.43
CA ARG A 21 5.33 -16.28 0.04
C ARG A 21 6.02 -16.96 1.23
N ALA A 22 5.87 -16.40 2.43
CA ALA A 22 6.33 -17.03 3.67
C ALA A 22 5.31 -18.04 4.27
N GLY A 23 4.20 -18.32 3.56
CA GLY A 23 3.17 -19.27 4.00
C GLY A 23 2.17 -18.68 5.01
N ILE A 24 2.15 -17.36 5.21
CA ILE A 24 1.23 -16.67 6.12
C ILE A 24 -0.04 -16.30 5.33
N LYS A 25 -1.19 -16.66 5.85
CA LYS A 25 -2.49 -16.25 5.30
C LYS A 25 -2.74 -14.77 5.58
N VAL A 26 -3.18 -14.04 4.58
CA VAL A 26 -3.39 -12.58 4.64
C VAL A 26 -4.81 -12.25 4.26
N VAL A 27 -5.45 -11.39 5.05
CA VAL A 27 -6.69 -10.68 4.73
C VAL A 27 -6.35 -9.20 4.67
N MET A 28 -6.96 -8.45 3.75
CA MET A 28 -6.75 -7.01 3.65
C MET A 28 -8.06 -6.24 3.73
N THR A 29 -8.00 -5.02 4.27
CA THR A 29 -9.14 -4.09 4.23
C THR A 29 -8.78 -2.83 3.45
N GLU A 30 -9.77 -2.19 2.84
CA GLU A 30 -9.56 -0.99 2.04
C GLU A 30 -10.84 -0.13 2.04
N VAL A 31 -10.73 1.11 1.58
CA VAL A 31 -11.88 1.99 1.32
C VAL A 31 -12.56 1.64 0.00
N ALA A 32 -13.83 2.03 -0.18
CA ALA A 32 -14.59 1.72 -1.39
C ALA A 32 -13.99 2.33 -2.67
N ARG A 33 -13.30 3.47 -2.58
CA ARG A 33 -12.66 4.17 -3.70
C ARG A 33 -11.20 4.50 -3.37
N PRO A 34 -10.29 3.53 -3.49
CA PRO A 34 -8.88 3.71 -3.19
C PRO A 34 -8.21 4.76 -4.10
N THR A 35 -7.22 5.46 -3.55
CA THR A 35 -6.45 6.48 -4.28
C THR A 35 -5.01 6.03 -4.55
N ALA A 36 -4.74 4.74 -4.52
CA ALA A 36 -3.44 4.19 -4.85
C ALA A 36 -3.12 4.47 -6.33
N VAL A 37 -2.04 5.19 -6.61
CA VAL A 37 -1.65 5.52 -7.99
C VAL A 37 -0.95 4.35 -8.69
N ARG A 38 -0.20 3.51 -7.95
CA ARG A 38 0.48 2.33 -8.51
C ARG A 38 -0.46 1.12 -8.56
N ARG A 39 -1.58 1.28 -9.27
CA ARG A 39 -2.70 0.31 -9.30
C ARG A 39 -2.32 -1.10 -9.78
N THR A 40 -1.38 -1.19 -10.71
CA THR A 40 -0.88 -2.46 -11.27
C THR A 40 -0.11 -3.33 -10.26
N VAL A 41 0.26 -2.78 -9.11
CA VAL A 41 0.94 -3.48 -8.00
C VAL A 41 0.26 -3.22 -6.66
N ALA A 42 -1.06 -2.99 -6.69
CA ALA A 42 -1.87 -2.72 -5.52
C ALA A 42 -3.13 -3.60 -5.51
N PHE A 43 -3.32 -4.40 -4.48
CA PHE A 43 -4.52 -5.21 -4.30
C PHE A 43 -5.77 -4.38 -4.04
N SER A 44 -5.63 -3.09 -3.70
CA SER A 44 -6.73 -2.12 -3.68
C SER A 44 -7.46 -2.03 -5.03
N GLN A 45 -6.85 -2.46 -6.14
CA GLN A 45 -7.51 -2.52 -7.44
C GLN A 45 -8.72 -3.47 -7.43
N CYS A 46 -8.79 -4.45 -6.50
CA CYS A 46 -9.96 -5.28 -6.29
C CYS A 46 -11.24 -4.48 -6.02
N MET A 47 -11.13 -3.27 -5.43
CA MET A 47 -12.31 -2.43 -5.16
C MET A 47 -12.97 -1.92 -6.44
N TYR A 48 -12.22 -1.83 -7.53
CA TYR A 48 -12.72 -1.41 -8.84
C TYR A 48 -13.09 -2.60 -9.74
N ASP A 49 -12.21 -3.61 -9.79
CA ASP A 49 -12.28 -4.69 -10.79
C ASP A 49 -12.76 -6.04 -10.21
N GLY A 50 -13.03 -6.12 -8.90
CA GLY A 50 -13.41 -7.35 -8.20
C GLY A 50 -12.24 -8.31 -7.95
N ALA A 51 -11.15 -8.21 -8.71
CA ALA A 51 -9.94 -9.02 -8.58
C ALA A 51 -8.70 -8.25 -8.98
N ALA A 52 -7.54 -8.67 -8.50
CA ALA A 52 -6.23 -8.15 -8.90
C ALA A 52 -5.19 -9.26 -8.82
N GLN A 53 -4.08 -9.10 -9.56
CA GLN A 53 -2.95 -10.02 -9.46
C GLN A 53 -1.64 -9.23 -9.41
N VAL A 54 -0.75 -9.59 -8.48
CA VAL A 54 0.58 -8.97 -8.34
C VAL A 54 1.60 -10.08 -8.15
N GLU A 55 2.58 -10.13 -9.03
CA GLU A 55 3.68 -11.13 -9.05
C GLU A 55 3.18 -12.58 -8.90
N GLY A 56 2.09 -12.92 -9.60
CA GLY A 56 1.49 -14.27 -9.60
C GLY A 56 0.56 -14.56 -8.43
N ILE A 57 0.44 -13.66 -7.44
CA ILE A 57 -0.48 -13.81 -6.31
C ILE A 57 -1.81 -13.12 -6.66
N SER A 58 -2.89 -13.86 -6.56
CA SER A 58 -4.24 -13.39 -6.82
C SER A 58 -4.87 -12.81 -5.57
N ALA A 59 -5.55 -11.67 -5.72
CA ALA A 59 -6.41 -11.10 -4.69
C ALA A 59 -7.83 -10.96 -5.23
N ARG A 60 -8.81 -11.04 -4.32
CA ARG A 60 -10.22 -10.97 -4.66
C ARG A 60 -10.99 -10.12 -3.67
N ARG A 61 -11.87 -9.28 -4.19
CA ARG A 61 -12.82 -8.57 -3.34
C ARG A 61 -13.73 -9.57 -2.62
N ALA A 62 -13.86 -9.40 -1.31
CA ALA A 62 -14.72 -10.18 -0.45
C ALA A 62 -15.72 -9.24 0.23
N GLU A 63 -17.00 -9.67 0.31
CA GLU A 63 -18.06 -8.83 0.85
C GLU A 63 -18.24 -9.05 2.38
N ASP A 64 -17.82 -10.21 2.88
CA ASP A 64 -17.96 -10.61 4.28
C ASP A 64 -16.87 -11.61 4.71
N ALA A 65 -16.86 -11.99 6.00
CA ALA A 65 -15.94 -12.98 6.54
C ALA A 65 -16.07 -14.38 5.91
N GLY A 66 -17.27 -14.76 5.49
CA GLY A 66 -17.51 -16.03 4.79
C GLY A 66 -16.83 -16.05 3.41
N ALA A 67 -16.99 -14.95 2.65
CA ALA A 67 -16.32 -14.79 1.36
C ALA A 67 -14.79 -14.71 1.53
N ALA A 68 -14.31 -14.06 2.60
CA ALA A 68 -12.88 -14.02 2.92
C ALA A 68 -12.32 -15.42 3.21
N ARG A 69 -13.01 -16.24 4.01
CA ARG A 69 -12.59 -17.64 4.28
C ARG A 69 -12.52 -18.46 2.98
N ARG A 70 -13.53 -18.38 2.13
CA ARG A 70 -13.53 -19.08 0.83
C ARG A 70 -12.39 -18.63 -0.09
N ALA A 71 -12.04 -17.34 -0.10
CA ALA A 71 -10.89 -16.85 -0.85
C ALA A 71 -9.57 -17.42 -0.31
N LEU A 72 -9.38 -17.43 1.03
CA LEU A 72 -8.21 -18.02 1.68
C LEU A 72 -8.07 -19.53 1.40
N GLU A 73 -9.18 -20.26 1.30
CA GLU A 73 -9.18 -21.70 0.95
C GLU A 73 -8.71 -21.94 -0.48
N ARG A 74 -9.01 -21.02 -1.40
CA ARG A 74 -8.52 -21.05 -2.79
C ARG A 74 -7.08 -20.55 -2.96
N GLY A 75 -6.41 -20.14 -1.87
CA GLY A 75 -5.09 -19.54 -1.94
C GLY A 75 -5.08 -18.10 -2.49
N GLU A 76 -6.21 -17.40 -2.43
CA GLU A 76 -6.33 -16.00 -2.82
C GLU A 76 -6.21 -15.09 -1.60
N VAL A 77 -5.81 -13.83 -1.80
CA VAL A 77 -5.82 -12.79 -0.76
C VAL A 77 -7.17 -12.06 -0.80
N PRO A 78 -8.05 -12.23 0.19
CA PRO A 78 -9.31 -11.47 0.24
C PRO A 78 -9.03 -10.00 0.60
N VAL A 79 -9.73 -9.09 -0.08
CA VAL A 79 -9.72 -7.64 0.16
C VAL A 79 -11.15 -7.19 0.43
N LEU A 80 -11.43 -6.68 1.63
CA LEU A 80 -12.76 -6.23 2.06
C LEU A 80 -12.87 -4.69 1.96
N CYS A 81 -14.05 -4.21 1.58
CA CYS A 81 -14.40 -2.81 1.76
C CYS A 81 -14.78 -2.58 3.24
N ASP A 82 -13.77 -2.42 4.09
CA ASP A 82 -13.94 -2.33 5.55
C ASP A 82 -12.90 -1.37 6.15
N PRO A 83 -13.07 -0.05 6.00
CA PRO A 83 -12.10 0.94 6.49
C PRO A 83 -11.93 0.94 8.00
N GLU A 84 -12.94 0.49 8.74
CA GLU A 84 -12.92 0.41 10.21
C GLU A 84 -12.36 -0.92 10.74
N ALA A 85 -12.00 -1.85 9.83
CA ALA A 85 -11.52 -3.19 10.17
C ALA A 85 -12.49 -3.97 11.09
N ALA A 86 -13.80 -3.88 10.84
CA ALA A 86 -14.84 -4.59 11.60
C ALA A 86 -14.65 -6.11 11.55
N ILE A 87 -14.00 -6.62 10.51
CA ILE A 87 -13.61 -8.04 10.32
C ILE A 87 -12.77 -8.59 11.48
N LEU A 88 -12.10 -7.74 12.27
CA LEU A 88 -11.40 -8.14 13.50
C LEU A 88 -12.29 -8.85 14.52
N ARG A 89 -13.60 -8.57 14.50
CA ARG A 89 -14.58 -9.20 15.40
C ARG A 89 -15.09 -10.54 14.88
N GLU A 90 -14.82 -10.88 13.63
CA GLU A 90 -15.41 -12.05 12.93
C GLU A 90 -14.38 -13.14 12.64
N LEU A 91 -13.10 -12.78 12.57
CA LEU A 91 -12.00 -13.71 12.30
C LEU A 91 -10.91 -13.60 13.38
N PRO A 92 -10.35 -14.75 13.84
CA PRO A 92 -9.27 -14.77 14.81
C PRO A 92 -7.93 -14.48 14.13
N PHE A 93 -7.49 -13.22 14.18
CA PHE A 93 -6.20 -12.83 13.64
C PHE A 93 -5.07 -13.00 14.67
N ASP A 94 -3.97 -13.61 14.23
CA ASP A 94 -2.72 -13.71 15.00
C ASP A 94 -1.93 -12.39 14.97
N GLY A 95 -2.14 -11.61 13.91
CA GLY A 95 -1.46 -10.32 13.74
C GLY A 95 -2.28 -9.29 12.96
N VAL A 96 -2.04 -8.03 13.28
CA VAL A 96 -2.55 -6.86 12.56
C VAL A 96 -1.38 -6.01 12.09
N VAL A 97 -1.43 -5.56 10.83
CA VAL A 97 -0.46 -4.63 10.25
C VAL A 97 -1.20 -3.39 9.74
N ASP A 98 -1.01 -2.24 10.39
CA ASP A 98 -1.52 -0.98 9.85
C ASP A 98 -0.60 -0.50 8.72
N ALA A 99 -1.10 -0.60 7.50
CA ALA A 99 -0.44 -0.19 6.26
C ALA A 99 -1.25 0.87 5.48
N ILE A 100 -2.15 1.59 6.17
CA ILE A 100 -2.97 2.67 5.60
C ILE A 100 -2.08 3.85 5.15
N LEU A 101 -0.97 4.10 5.88
CA LEU A 101 -0.03 5.19 5.63
C LEU A 101 -0.64 6.60 5.71
N ALA A 102 -1.63 6.77 6.58
CA ALA A 102 -2.30 8.05 6.83
C ALA A 102 -1.40 9.06 7.57
N LYS A 103 -0.22 8.66 8.03
CA LYS A 103 0.75 9.46 8.81
C LYS A 103 0.22 9.90 10.17
N ARG A 104 -0.84 9.28 10.59
CA ARG A 104 -1.47 9.35 11.92
C ARG A 104 -2.20 8.04 12.17
N ASN A 105 -2.33 7.67 13.42
CA ASN A 105 -3.16 6.53 13.81
C ASN A 105 -4.64 6.83 13.55
N LEU A 106 -5.33 5.92 12.87
CA LEU A 106 -6.76 5.98 12.57
C LEU A 106 -7.56 4.92 13.36
N GLY A 107 -7.14 4.62 14.59
CA GLY A 107 -7.86 3.70 15.48
C GLY A 107 -7.24 2.30 15.58
N THR A 108 -5.98 2.11 15.20
CA THR A 108 -5.24 0.87 15.48
C THR A 108 -4.77 0.88 16.92
N ALA A 109 -5.06 -0.19 17.67
CA ALA A 109 -4.66 -0.37 19.04
C ALA A 109 -3.74 -1.58 19.23
N ILE A 110 -2.80 -1.50 20.17
CA ILE A 110 -1.89 -2.61 20.49
C ILE A 110 -2.62 -3.89 20.89
N THR A 111 -3.88 -3.78 21.27
CA THR A 111 -4.76 -4.89 21.70
C THR A 111 -5.59 -5.50 20.55
N ASP A 112 -5.46 -5.01 19.31
CA ASP A 112 -6.25 -5.50 18.16
C ASP A 112 -5.94 -6.96 17.80
N ALA A 113 -4.73 -7.43 18.13
CA ALA A 113 -4.30 -8.82 17.96
C ALA A 113 -3.10 -9.15 18.87
N PRO A 114 -2.71 -10.44 19.01
CA PRO A 114 -1.49 -10.83 19.71
C PRO A 114 -0.22 -10.13 19.22
N VAL A 115 -0.15 -9.79 17.92
CA VAL A 115 0.92 -8.97 17.34
C VAL A 115 0.31 -7.84 16.52
N VAL A 116 0.62 -6.60 16.87
CA VAL A 116 0.20 -5.41 16.11
C VAL A 116 1.44 -4.66 15.64
N LEU A 117 1.54 -4.44 14.33
CA LEU A 117 2.60 -3.68 13.69
C LEU A 117 2.02 -2.51 12.91
N ALA A 118 2.81 -1.46 12.73
CA ALA A 118 2.41 -0.29 11.93
C ALA A 118 3.53 0.14 10.98
N LEU A 119 3.15 0.74 9.84
CA LEU A 119 4.10 1.21 8.83
C LEU A 119 4.27 2.73 8.88
N GLY A 120 5.50 3.18 9.13
CA GLY A 120 5.90 4.58 9.05
C GLY A 120 5.40 5.46 10.18
N PRO A 121 5.39 6.79 9.97
CA PRO A 121 5.07 7.75 11.03
C PRO A 121 3.59 7.75 11.39
N GLY A 122 3.31 8.19 12.60
CA GLY A 122 1.96 8.30 13.17
C GLY A 122 1.69 7.26 14.27
N PHE A 123 2.65 6.40 14.57
CA PHE A 123 2.57 5.35 15.59
C PHE A 123 3.79 5.38 16.50
N THR A 124 3.60 4.92 17.74
CA THR A 124 4.66 4.75 18.74
C THR A 124 4.70 3.28 19.17
N ALA A 125 5.81 2.59 18.91
CA ALA A 125 6.01 1.21 19.31
C ALA A 125 6.02 1.10 20.84
N GLY A 126 5.29 0.13 21.36
CA GLY A 126 5.05 -0.08 22.80
C GLY A 126 3.87 0.74 23.35
N VAL A 127 3.19 1.55 22.53
CA VAL A 127 2.01 2.35 22.90
C VAL A 127 0.83 2.01 21.98
N ASP A 128 0.93 2.36 20.70
CA ASP A 128 -0.13 2.13 19.71
C ASP A 128 -0.09 0.72 19.12
N CYS A 129 1.11 0.16 19.02
CA CYS A 129 1.42 -1.12 18.40
C CYS A 129 2.66 -1.74 19.07
N HIS A 130 2.93 -3.01 18.79
CA HIS A 130 4.11 -3.69 19.33
C HIS A 130 5.40 -3.23 18.62
N GLY A 131 5.33 -2.93 17.33
CA GLY A 131 6.46 -2.49 16.54
C GLY A 131 6.06 -1.59 15.38
N VAL A 132 6.97 -0.69 15.00
CA VAL A 132 6.83 0.19 13.83
C VAL A 132 7.90 -0.15 12.82
N VAL A 133 7.53 -0.26 11.54
CA VAL A 133 8.49 -0.46 10.44
C VAL A 133 8.76 0.86 9.75
N GLU A 134 10.04 1.25 9.68
CA GLU A 134 10.46 2.49 9.03
C GLU A 134 10.17 2.48 7.52
N THR A 135 9.57 3.56 7.04
CA THR A 135 9.20 3.73 5.63
C THR A 135 9.96 4.83 4.90
N MET A 136 10.75 5.62 5.59
CA MET A 136 11.60 6.62 4.95
C MET A 136 12.70 5.94 4.13
N ARG A 137 12.95 6.43 2.91
CA ARG A 137 14.09 5.95 2.10
C ARG A 137 15.40 6.34 2.77
N GLY A 138 16.37 5.45 2.75
CA GLY A 138 17.67 5.61 3.35
C GLY A 138 18.14 4.36 4.07
N HIS A 139 19.11 4.51 4.95
CA HIS A 139 19.78 3.41 5.67
C HIS A 139 18.80 2.55 6.49
N ASP A 140 17.80 3.18 7.11
CA ASP A 140 16.87 2.50 8.02
C ASP A 140 15.58 2.00 7.34
N LEU A 141 15.45 2.11 6.02
CA LEU A 141 14.26 1.65 5.30
C LEU A 141 13.97 0.17 5.58
N GLY A 142 12.76 -0.11 6.09
CA GLY A 142 12.32 -1.45 6.45
C GLY A 142 12.77 -1.92 7.84
N ARG A 143 13.50 -1.10 8.58
CA ARG A 143 13.94 -1.43 9.95
C ARG A 143 12.77 -1.56 10.90
N LEU A 144 12.73 -2.63 11.66
CA LEU A 144 11.79 -2.82 12.76
C LEU A 144 12.23 -1.98 13.98
N LEU A 145 11.33 -1.11 14.43
CA LEU A 145 11.48 -0.34 15.66
C LEU A 145 10.62 -0.97 16.75
N THR A 146 11.23 -1.42 17.82
CA THR A 146 10.54 -2.02 18.97
C THR A 146 10.24 -1.00 20.08
N ARG A 147 10.69 0.25 19.90
CA ARG A 147 10.44 1.41 20.77
C ARG A 147 10.45 2.69 19.95
N GLY A 148 9.67 3.68 20.36
CA GLY A 148 9.60 4.99 19.70
C GLY A 148 8.85 4.95 18.37
N SER A 149 9.11 5.92 17.51
CA SER A 149 8.35 6.18 16.29
C SER A 149 9.27 6.20 15.06
N ALA A 150 8.71 5.91 13.89
CA ALA A 150 9.41 6.11 12.62
C ALA A 150 9.68 7.60 12.35
N ALA A 151 10.60 7.86 11.45
CA ALA A 151 10.97 9.22 11.07
C ALA A 151 9.75 10.03 10.58
N PRO A 152 9.65 11.32 10.96
CA PRO A 152 8.56 12.18 10.56
C PRO A 152 8.42 12.28 9.03
N ASN A 153 7.19 12.43 8.55
CA ASN A 153 6.96 12.67 7.12
C ASN A 153 7.50 14.03 6.69
N THR A 154 8.39 14.04 5.71
CA THR A 154 8.98 15.26 5.15
C THR A 154 8.07 15.98 4.15
N GLY A 155 7.01 15.33 3.66
CA GLY A 155 6.19 15.84 2.55
C GLY A 155 6.89 15.78 1.19
N VAL A 156 8.18 15.48 1.14
CA VAL A 156 8.96 15.38 -0.10
C VAL A 156 8.98 13.93 -0.59
N PRO A 157 8.60 13.66 -1.85
CA PRO A 157 8.72 12.34 -2.44
C PRO A 157 10.18 11.87 -2.44
N GLY A 158 10.40 10.58 -2.19
CA GLY A 158 11.75 10.00 -2.23
C GLY A 158 12.39 10.15 -3.62
N ASP A 159 13.71 10.35 -3.62
CA ASP A 159 14.48 10.41 -4.88
C ASP A 159 14.39 9.10 -5.67
N VAL A 160 14.23 9.25 -6.99
CA VAL A 160 14.33 8.18 -7.97
C VAL A 160 15.03 8.74 -9.21
N GLY A 161 16.27 8.32 -9.44
CA GLY A 161 17.04 8.76 -10.60
C GLY A 161 17.35 10.26 -10.61
N GLY A 162 17.54 10.87 -9.43
CA GLY A 162 17.83 12.30 -9.29
C GLY A 162 16.59 13.21 -9.24
N TYR A 163 15.38 12.64 -9.32
CA TYR A 163 14.13 13.43 -9.32
C TYR A 163 13.27 13.12 -8.10
N THR A 164 12.60 14.13 -7.56
CA THR A 164 11.72 14.05 -6.39
C THR A 164 10.29 14.48 -6.74
N THR A 165 9.99 15.77 -6.64
CA THR A 165 8.65 16.35 -6.88
C THR A 165 8.26 16.34 -8.36
N GLN A 166 9.19 16.49 -9.28
CA GLN A 166 8.98 16.51 -10.73
C GLN A 166 8.37 15.21 -11.26
N ARG A 167 8.58 14.09 -10.54
CA ARG A 167 8.00 12.79 -10.90
C ARG A 167 6.49 12.72 -10.64
N ILE A 168 5.95 13.64 -9.85
CA ILE A 168 4.56 13.56 -9.39
C ILE A 168 3.64 14.28 -10.36
N ILE A 169 2.68 13.56 -10.91
CA ILE A 169 1.55 14.15 -11.62
C ILE A 169 0.58 14.68 -10.56
N ARG A 170 0.31 15.99 -10.58
CA ARG A 170 -0.63 16.65 -9.68
C ARG A 170 -1.96 16.91 -10.40
N VAL A 171 -3.07 16.75 -9.66
CA VAL A 171 -4.41 17.11 -10.10
C VAL A 171 -4.48 18.63 -10.35
N PRO A 172 -4.89 19.09 -11.57
CA PRO A 172 -4.87 20.52 -11.93
C PRO A 172 -6.10 21.31 -11.44
N ALA A 173 -7.20 20.62 -11.09
CA ALA A 173 -8.46 21.22 -10.63
C ALA A 173 -9.31 20.19 -9.90
N ASP A 174 -10.34 20.62 -9.18
CA ASP A 174 -11.36 19.72 -8.61
C ASP A 174 -12.24 19.13 -9.72
N GLY A 175 -12.67 17.88 -9.59
CA GLY A 175 -13.56 17.23 -10.54
C GLY A 175 -13.32 15.74 -10.74
N ALA A 176 -13.86 15.20 -11.84
CA ALA A 176 -13.63 13.81 -12.24
C ALA A 176 -12.29 13.69 -12.98
N PHE A 177 -11.48 12.72 -12.56
CA PHE A 177 -10.17 12.47 -13.15
C PHE A 177 -10.27 11.75 -14.49
N GLU A 178 -9.59 12.27 -15.50
CA GLU A 178 -9.47 11.68 -16.84
C GLU A 178 -7.99 11.41 -17.14
N PRO A 179 -7.51 10.16 -17.09
CA PRO A 179 -6.14 9.81 -17.50
C PRO A 179 -6.03 9.90 -19.02
N LEU A 180 -4.97 10.56 -19.52
CA LEU A 180 -4.63 10.67 -20.94
C LEU A 180 -3.42 9.78 -21.30
N ALA A 181 -2.78 9.18 -20.29
CA ALA A 181 -1.68 8.24 -20.47
C ALA A 181 -1.92 6.99 -19.60
N ALA A 182 -1.51 5.84 -20.09
CA ALA A 182 -1.63 4.56 -19.38
C ALA A 182 -0.39 4.26 -18.52
N ILE A 183 -0.57 3.47 -17.45
CA ILE A 183 0.58 2.92 -16.69
C ILE A 183 1.41 2.02 -17.62
N GLY A 184 2.72 2.20 -17.63
CA GLY A 184 3.66 1.54 -18.54
C GLY A 184 3.96 2.33 -19.81
N GLN A 185 3.17 3.36 -20.13
CA GLN A 185 3.41 4.21 -21.29
C GLN A 185 4.59 5.16 -21.06
N ARG A 186 5.47 5.27 -22.05
CA ARG A 186 6.50 6.31 -22.12
C ARG A 186 5.85 7.66 -22.49
N VAL A 187 6.27 8.71 -21.81
CA VAL A 187 5.83 10.09 -22.05
C VAL A 187 7.03 11.01 -22.09
N GLU A 188 6.92 12.08 -22.87
CA GLU A 188 7.93 13.13 -22.95
C GLU A 188 7.57 14.30 -22.03
N GLU A 189 8.58 15.08 -21.61
CA GLU A 189 8.35 16.31 -20.85
C GLU A 189 7.40 17.24 -21.62
N GLY A 190 6.46 17.86 -20.92
CA GLY A 190 5.42 18.71 -21.50
C GLY A 190 4.21 17.96 -22.07
N GLN A 191 4.28 16.64 -22.27
CA GLN A 191 3.18 15.85 -22.82
C GLN A 191 1.96 15.87 -21.87
N PRO A 192 0.71 16.05 -22.39
CA PRO A 192 -0.51 15.87 -21.64
C PRO A 192 -0.62 14.44 -21.08
N VAL A 193 -0.85 14.30 -19.75
CA VAL A 193 -0.95 12.98 -19.08
C VAL A 193 -2.25 12.77 -18.32
N ALA A 194 -2.96 13.84 -17.99
CA ALA A 194 -4.29 13.77 -17.37
C ALA A 194 -5.07 15.06 -17.61
N ARG A 195 -6.41 15.00 -17.41
CA ARG A 195 -7.31 16.15 -17.49
C ARG A 195 -8.31 16.11 -16.31
N VAL A 196 -8.68 17.27 -15.80
CA VAL A 196 -9.76 17.44 -14.82
C VAL A 196 -10.46 18.77 -15.08
N ALA A 197 -11.78 18.79 -15.23
CA ALA A 197 -12.57 19.99 -15.50
C ALA A 197 -11.98 20.87 -16.64
N GLY A 198 -11.55 20.23 -17.74
CA GLY A 198 -10.96 20.91 -18.88
C GLY A 198 -9.50 21.37 -18.70
N ARG A 199 -8.93 21.31 -17.49
CA ARG A 199 -7.53 21.65 -17.22
C ARG A 199 -6.63 20.44 -17.39
N THR A 200 -5.50 20.62 -18.05
CA THR A 200 -4.56 19.53 -18.38
C THR A 200 -3.38 19.51 -17.43
N ALA A 201 -3.09 18.35 -16.87
CA ALA A 201 -1.81 18.07 -16.22
C ALA A 201 -0.80 17.55 -17.26
N ARG A 202 0.43 18.07 -17.21
CA ARG A 202 1.52 17.69 -18.13
C ARG A 202 2.64 16.98 -17.37
N ALA A 203 3.34 16.09 -18.06
CA ALA A 203 4.56 15.47 -17.55
C ALA A 203 5.63 16.55 -17.31
N GLN A 204 6.27 16.54 -16.15
CA GLN A 204 7.35 17.47 -15.80
C GLN A 204 8.74 16.90 -16.10
N LEU A 205 8.80 15.69 -16.64
CA LEU A 205 10.01 15.02 -17.11
C LEU A 205 9.65 13.91 -18.09
N THR A 206 10.60 13.53 -18.92
CA THR A 206 10.51 12.34 -19.77
C THR A 206 10.69 11.07 -18.93
N GLY A 207 9.81 10.07 -19.13
CA GLY A 207 9.87 8.83 -18.37
C GLY A 207 8.72 7.87 -18.69
N VAL A 208 8.56 6.85 -17.88
CA VAL A 208 7.43 5.91 -17.96
C VAL A 208 6.41 6.24 -16.88
N VAL A 209 5.14 6.31 -17.22
CA VAL A 209 4.04 6.46 -16.25
C VAL A 209 3.99 5.22 -15.38
N ARG A 210 4.44 5.34 -14.15
CA ARG A 210 4.55 4.25 -13.21
C ARG A 210 3.31 4.08 -12.35
N GLY A 211 2.52 5.13 -12.25
CA GLY A 211 1.27 5.14 -11.52
C GLY A 211 0.34 6.20 -12.03
N MET A 212 -0.97 5.93 -11.98
CA MET A 212 -2.04 6.81 -12.45
C MET A 212 -3.34 6.45 -11.74
N LEU A 213 -4.09 7.44 -11.26
CA LEU A 213 -5.42 7.24 -10.70
C LEU A 213 -6.39 6.67 -11.77
N PRO A 214 -7.44 5.96 -11.34
CA PRO A 214 -8.46 5.47 -12.27
C PRO A 214 -9.31 6.62 -12.83
N ALA A 215 -9.85 6.42 -14.03
CA ALA A 215 -10.79 7.33 -14.65
C ALA A 215 -12.07 7.49 -13.80
N GLY A 216 -12.66 8.68 -13.82
CA GLY A 216 -13.92 8.98 -13.12
C GLY A 216 -13.81 9.14 -11.60
N LEU A 217 -12.61 9.00 -11.02
CA LEU A 217 -12.43 9.27 -9.58
C LEU A 217 -12.61 10.76 -9.31
N ALA A 218 -13.42 11.09 -8.29
CA ALA A 218 -13.53 12.46 -7.80
C ALA A 218 -12.19 12.84 -7.11
N VAL A 219 -11.59 13.93 -7.55
CA VAL A 219 -10.28 14.40 -7.08
C VAL A 219 -10.31 15.87 -6.76
N THR A 220 -9.36 16.31 -5.91
CA THR A 220 -9.17 17.72 -5.55
C THR A 220 -7.84 18.24 -6.11
N ALA A 221 -7.80 19.55 -6.40
CA ALA A 221 -6.61 20.23 -6.90
C ALA A 221 -5.39 19.99 -5.97
N GLY A 222 -4.23 19.75 -6.58
CA GLY A 222 -2.99 19.45 -5.84
C GLY A 222 -2.83 18.01 -5.37
N MET A 223 -3.89 17.19 -5.37
CA MET A 223 -3.79 15.76 -5.04
C MET A 223 -2.80 15.05 -5.96
N LYS A 224 -2.08 14.05 -5.43
CA LYS A 224 -1.21 13.20 -6.24
C LYS A 224 -2.07 12.30 -7.13
N ALA A 225 -1.95 12.47 -8.46
CA ALA A 225 -2.68 11.71 -9.46
C ALA A 225 -1.86 10.60 -10.11
N GLY A 226 -0.54 10.71 -10.07
CA GLY A 226 0.33 9.74 -10.73
C GLY A 226 1.81 9.91 -10.37
N ASP A 227 2.61 9.06 -10.99
CA ASP A 227 4.05 8.99 -10.78
C ASP A 227 4.74 8.62 -12.11
N ILE A 228 5.75 9.40 -12.54
CA ILE A 228 6.57 9.13 -13.71
C ILE A 228 7.93 8.65 -13.24
N ASP A 229 8.42 7.56 -13.82
CA ASP A 229 9.72 6.99 -13.51
C ASP A 229 10.74 7.35 -14.58
N PRO A 230 11.76 8.20 -14.26
CA PRO A 230 12.78 8.65 -15.21
C PRO A 230 13.70 7.54 -15.70
N ARG A 231 13.75 6.40 -15.00
CA ARG A 231 14.58 5.25 -15.38
C ARG A 231 14.05 4.54 -16.64
N CYS A 232 12.83 4.87 -17.09
CA CYS A 232 12.20 4.38 -18.32
C CYS A 232 12.10 2.84 -18.44
N ARG A 233 11.93 2.15 -17.31
CA ARG A 233 11.77 0.69 -17.25
C ARG A 233 10.30 0.33 -17.01
N ALA A 234 9.61 -0.12 -18.06
CA ALA A 234 8.18 -0.46 -18.00
C ALA A 234 7.90 -1.61 -17.01
N GLU A 235 8.81 -2.56 -16.87
CA GLU A 235 8.68 -3.69 -15.93
C GLU A 235 8.57 -3.25 -14.46
N HIS A 236 9.13 -2.07 -14.11
CA HIS A 236 8.98 -1.50 -12.78
C HIS A 236 7.55 -1.05 -12.45
N CYS A 237 6.69 -0.95 -13.46
CA CYS A 237 5.29 -0.61 -13.26
C CYS A 237 4.48 -1.82 -12.75
N PHE A 238 4.93 -3.04 -13.02
CA PHE A 238 4.19 -4.29 -12.80
C PHE A 238 4.82 -5.18 -11.73
N THR A 239 5.86 -4.71 -11.05
CA THR A 239 6.54 -5.45 -9.99
C THR A 239 6.59 -4.67 -8.69
N VAL A 240 6.61 -5.38 -7.57
CA VAL A 240 6.76 -4.82 -6.21
C VAL A 240 8.08 -4.06 -6.12
N SER A 241 8.05 -2.83 -5.59
CA SER A 241 9.24 -1.99 -5.48
C SER A 241 10.23 -2.49 -4.42
N ASP A 242 11.49 -2.04 -4.55
CA ASP A 242 12.52 -2.15 -3.52
C ASP A 242 12.03 -1.72 -2.13
N LYS A 243 11.39 -0.55 -2.07
CA LYS A 243 10.82 0.01 -0.84
C LYS A 243 9.76 -0.94 -0.24
N ALA A 244 8.82 -1.40 -1.05
CA ALA A 244 7.75 -2.28 -0.58
C ALA A 244 8.30 -3.65 -0.13
N ARG A 245 9.34 -4.17 -0.81
CA ARG A 245 10.04 -5.39 -0.40
C ARG A 245 10.79 -5.24 0.92
N ALA A 246 11.50 -4.12 1.11
CA ALA A 246 12.21 -3.85 2.37
C ALA A 246 11.22 -3.76 3.55
N ILE A 247 10.14 -2.97 3.38
CA ILE A 247 9.09 -2.83 4.40
C ILE A 247 8.43 -4.19 4.72
N GLY A 248 8.07 -4.96 3.70
CA GLY A 248 7.51 -6.31 3.90
C GLY A 248 8.47 -7.25 4.63
N GLY A 249 9.80 -7.09 4.45
CA GLY A 249 10.83 -7.78 5.22
C GLY A 249 10.77 -7.42 6.71
N GLY A 250 10.72 -6.13 7.03
CA GLY A 250 10.60 -5.65 8.41
C GLY A 250 9.29 -6.09 9.08
N VAL A 251 8.18 -6.16 8.33
CA VAL A 251 6.92 -6.71 8.86
C VAL A 251 7.06 -8.19 9.18
N LEU A 252 7.64 -8.99 8.28
CA LEU A 252 7.86 -10.42 8.54
C LEU A 252 8.76 -10.63 9.77
N GLU A 253 9.86 -9.85 9.89
CA GLU A 253 10.71 -9.86 11.09
C GLU A 253 9.90 -9.55 12.35
N GLY A 254 9.08 -8.50 12.32
CA GLY A 254 8.25 -8.10 13.46
C GLY A 254 7.23 -9.16 13.87
N LEU A 255 6.54 -9.77 12.90
CA LEU A 255 5.63 -10.87 13.16
C LEU A 255 6.33 -12.07 13.81
N LEU A 256 7.52 -12.43 13.33
CA LEU A 256 8.33 -13.50 13.90
C LEU A 256 8.82 -13.13 15.32
N TYR A 257 9.38 -11.93 15.49
CA TYR A 257 9.93 -11.47 16.76
C TYR A 257 8.89 -11.40 17.89
N PHE A 258 7.76 -10.75 17.63
CA PHE A 258 6.70 -10.59 18.63
C PHE A 258 5.82 -11.83 18.76
N GLY A 259 5.56 -12.54 17.66
CA GLY A 259 4.75 -13.74 17.67
C GLY A 259 5.37 -14.89 18.48
N ARG A 260 6.70 -15.05 18.45
CA ARG A 260 7.40 -15.97 19.35
C ARG A 260 7.16 -15.62 20.82
N ARG A 261 7.20 -14.32 21.16
CA ARG A 261 6.94 -13.84 22.54
C ARG A 261 5.50 -13.99 22.96
N ALA A 262 4.57 -13.92 22.01
CA ALA A 262 3.16 -14.16 22.23
C ALA A 262 2.78 -15.66 22.22
N GLY A 263 3.75 -16.57 22.03
CA GLY A 263 3.51 -18.02 22.02
C GLY A 263 2.78 -18.52 20.77
N LEU A 264 2.78 -17.77 19.66
CA LEU A 264 2.09 -18.16 18.42
C LEU A 264 2.83 -19.30 17.69
N TRP A 265 4.11 -19.51 17.98
CA TRP A 265 4.92 -20.65 17.55
C TRP A 265 6.07 -20.92 18.54
N SER A 266 6.45 -22.17 18.64
CA SER A 266 7.71 -22.63 19.24
C SER A 266 8.75 -22.89 18.15
N VAL A 267 9.99 -22.52 18.37
CA VAL A 267 11.13 -22.93 17.54
C VAL A 267 11.62 -24.29 18.00
#